data_b4900834b43499b0e209b5bb6cea34ce
#
_entry.id   b4900834b43499b0e209b5bb6cea34ce
#
_cell.length_a   1.000
_cell.length_b   1.000
_cell.length_c   1.000
_cell.angle_alpha   90.00
_cell.angle_beta   90.00
_cell.angle_gamma   90.00
#
_symmetry.space_group_name_H-M   'P 1'
#
loop_
_entity.id
_entity.type
_entity.pdbx_description
1 polymer ?
#
loop_
_entity_poly.entity_id
_entity_poly.type
_entity_poly.pdbx_seq_one_letter_code
_entity_poly.pdbx_strand_id
1 'polypeptide(L)'
;WQADSEEKYMAGVMDKWKALAVPRKEFLELIRGLEGWAGVDMSKRIDLTADAHVFWLPDGRLAVTAHGFMPEETATKHEHTDRVPYKHWAREGWCTLTPGSVTDYKFIANHLDEFEFDNGVTILEECYDGHQAWHFMQEREAAGKTVVEIRQGAQTLSEPTKYFRELVFQGRVVHDGSPLLTWCLSNAVEVVDSNGNIKLSKKHKDDSQRIDLAAAVINALVRAMVNEAQPDVSEFADEQFLDKLWG
;
A
#
# COMPACT_ATOMS: atom_id res chain seq x y z
N TRP A 1 15.42 -9.92 26.61
CA TRP A 1 15.13 -9.44 25.25
C TRP A 1 14.70 -8.00 25.35
N GLN A 2 15.61 -7.08 25.13
CA GLN A 2 15.32 -5.66 24.98
C GLN A 2 15.14 -5.41 23.48
N ALA A 3 13.91 -5.10 23.06
CA ALA A 3 13.65 -4.43 21.80
C ALA A 3 13.98 -2.95 22.06
N ASP A 4 15.24 -2.59 21.88
CA ASP A 4 15.69 -1.23 22.03
C ASP A 4 15.37 -0.44 20.76
N SER A 5 14.70 0.68 20.97
CA SER A 5 14.32 1.74 20.02
C SER A 5 13.44 1.29 18.86
N GLU A 6 12.12 1.28 19.08
CA GLU A 6 11.14 1.34 17.99
C GLU A 6 11.32 2.67 17.25
N GLU A 7 12.08 2.65 16.18
CA GLU A 7 12.25 3.80 15.32
C GLU A 7 11.05 3.93 14.40
N LYS A 8 10.54 5.15 14.22
CA LYS A 8 9.45 5.39 13.28
C LYS A 8 9.93 5.08 11.87
N TYR A 9 9.15 4.25 11.17
CA TYR A 9 9.48 3.80 9.81
C TYR A 9 9.76 4.95 8.83
N MET A 10 8.95 6.01 8.87
CA MET A 10 9.11 7.16 7.99
C MET A 10 9.93 8.30 8.62
N ALA A 11 10.76 8.01 9.64
CA ALA A 11 11.64 9.01 10.24
C ALA A 11 12.54 9.65 9.17
N GLY A 12 12.57 10.98 9.13
CA GLY A 12 13.37 11.76 8.19
C GLY A 12 12.87 11.80 6.74
N VAL A 13 11.83 11.03 6.37
CA VAL A 13 11.30 11.03 4.98
C VAL A 13 9.83 11.42 4.87
N MET A 14 9.12 11.65 5.98
CA MET A 14 7.70 11.99 5.96
C MET A 14 7.40 13.30 5.22
N ASP A 15 8.26 14.30 5.30
CA ASP A 15 8.06 15.56 4.57
C ASP A 15 8.26 15.37 3.06
N LYS A 16 9.19 14.49 2.67
CA LYS A 16 9.32 14.08 1.26
C LYS A 16 8.07 13.34 0.80
N TRP A 17 7.58 12.37 1.57
CA TRP A 17 6.32 11.69 1.26
C TRP A 17 5.19 12.69 0.96
N LYS A 18 4.96 13.65 1.86
CA LYS A 18 3.92 14.66 1.66
C LYS A 18 4.12 15.51 0.40
N ALA A 19 5.36 15.81 0.05
CA ALA A 19 5.70 16.59 -1.15
C ALA A 19 5.52 15.82 -2.48
N LEU A 20 5.40 14.49 -2.42
CA LEU A 20 5.19 13.61 -3.58
C LEU A 20 3.70 13.39 -3.89
N ALA A 21 2.80 14.02 -3.14
CA ALA A 21 1.38 13.98 -3.40
C ALA A 21 1.01 14.78 -4.65
N VAL A 22 0.12 14.22 -5.45
CA VAL A 22 -0.54 14.93 -6.55
C VAL A 22 -2.05 14.93 -6.31
N PRO A 23 -2.83 15.83 -6.93
CA PRO A 23 -4.29 15.78 -6.87
C PRO A 23 -4.80 14.40 -7.34
N ARG A 24 -5.81 13.85 -6.65
CA ARG A 24 -6.35 12.51 -6.95
C ARG A 24 -6.72 12.33 -8.43
N LYS A 25 -7.29 13.36 -9.05
CA LYS A 25 -7.62 13.32 -10.48
C LYS A 25 -6.38 13.12 -11.35
N GLU A 26 -5.31 13.85 -11.07
CA GLU A 26 -4.03 13.72 -11.79
C GLU A 26 -3.42 12.33 -11.56
N PHE A 27 -3.45 11.83 -10.32
CA PHE A 27 -2.99 10.49 -10.00
C PHE A 27 -3.71 9.41 -10.83
N LEU A 28 -5.04 9.48 -10.93
CA LEU A 28 -5.84 8.53 -11.71
C LEU A 28 -5.57 8.60 -13.22
N GLU A 29 -5.22 9.77 -13.73
CA GLU A 29 -4.78 9.92 -15.13
C GLU A 29 -3.40 9.29 -15.37
N LEU A 30 -2.49 9.39 -14.39
CA LEU A 30 -1.15 8.77 -14.48
C LEU A 30 -1.18 7.24 -14.54
N ILE A 31 -2.11 6.59 -13.84
CA ILE A 31 -2.19 5.13 -13.79
C ILE A 31 -3.05 4.51 -14.88
N ARG A 32 -3.83 5.29 -15.61
CA ARG A 32 -4.77 4.80 -16.61
C ARG A 32 -4.08 3.94 -17.67
N GLY A 33 -4.63 2.74 -17.91
CA GLY A 33 -4.11 1.79 -18.88
C GLY A 33 -2.89 0.99 -18.41
N LEU A 34 -2.45 1.20 -17.16
CA LEU A 34 -1.32 0.47 -16.62
C LEU A 34 -1.74 -0.87 -16.00
N GLU A 35 -0.77 -1.76 -15.94
CA GLU A 35 -0.80 -2.99 -15.15
C GLU A 35 -0.21 -2.72 -13.77
N GLY A 36 -0.83 -3.33 -12.73
CA GLY A 36 -0.39 -3.11 -11.35
C GLY A 36 -0.69 -4.29 -10.44
N TRP A 37 -0.46 -4.08 -9.16
CA TRP A 37 -0.65 -5.07 -8.11
C TRP A 37 -1.55 -4.48 -7.03
N ALA A 38 -2.47 -5.30 -6.52
CA ALA A 38 -3.25 -4.96 -5.33
C ALA A 38 -2.67 -5.68 -4.12
N GLY A 39 -2.60 -5.00 -2.99
CA GLY A 39 -2.27 -5.59 -1.69
C GLY A 39 -3.44 -5.40 -0.75
N VAL A 40 -3.75 -6.42 0.04
CA VAL A 40 -4.84 -6.37 1.00
C VAL A 40 -4.32 -6.76 2.38
N ASP A 41 -4.64 -5.95 3.37
CA ASP A 41 -4.42 -6.26 4.79
C ASP A 41 -5.78 -6.45 5.46
N MET A 42 -6.12 -7.70 5.74
CA MET A 42 -7.39 -8.06 6.36
C MET A 42 -7.23 -8.17 7.86
N SER A 43 -7.65 -7.13 8.56
CA SER A 43 -7.71 -7.14 10.01
C SER A 43 -8.87 -7.99 10.56
N LYS A 44 -8.99 -8.09 11.88
CA LYS A 44 -10.20 -8.61 12.52
C LYS A 44 -11.40 -7.79 12.06
N ARG A 45 -12.55 -8.46 11.81
CA ARG A 45 -13.77 -7.86 11.21
C ARG A 45 -14.34 -6.60 11.89
N ILE A 46 -13.85 -6.22 13.04
CA ILE A 46 -14.28 -5.02 13.79
C ILE A 46 -13.29 -3.86 13.68
N ASP A 47 -12.19 -4.06 12.94
CA ASP A 47 -11.05 -3.15 12.86
C ASP A 47 -10.91 -2.58 11.43
N LEU A 48 -9.94 -1.67 11.25
CA LEU A 48 -9.61 -1.14 9.93
C LEU A 48 -9.05 -2.28 9.05
N THR A 49 -9.63 -2.47 7.88
CA THR A 49 -9.14 -3.33 6.81
C THR A 49 -8.74 -2.43 5.65
N ALA A 50 -7.76 -2.81 4.86
CA ALA A 50 -7.25 -1.98 3.78
C ALA A 50 -6.99 -2.76 2.49
N ASP A 51 -7.22 -2.11 1.36
CA ASP A 51 -6.57 -2.43 0.11
C ASP A 51 -5.63 -1.31 -0.33
N ALA A 52 -4.66 -1.64 -1.16
CA ALA A 52 -3.73 -0.71 -1.78
C ALA A 52 -3.42 -1.16 -3.20
N HIS A 53 -3.17 -0.21 -4.08
CA HIS A 53 -2.80 -0.47 -5.46
C HIS A 53 -1.48 0.22 -5.77
N VAL A 54 -0.58 -0.50 -6.43
CA VAL A 54 0.73 0.01 -6.85
C VAL A 54 0.97 -0.24 -8.32
N PHE A 55 1.56 0.74 -8.99
CA PHE A 55 1.83 0.70 -10.44
C PHE A 55 3.22 1.26 -10.71
N TRP A 56 3.98 0.63 -11.59
CA TRP A 56 5.18 1.25 -12.13
C TRP A 56 4.81 2.19 -13.28
N LEU A 57 5.17 3.46 -13.14
CA LEU A 57 5.02 4.43 -14.22
C LEU A 57 6.16 4.26 -15.23
N PRO A 58 5.95 4.68 -16.51
CA PRO A 58 6.98 4.60 -17.55
C PRO A 58 8.29 5.33 -17.20
N ASP A 59 8.22 6.35 -16.33
CA ASP A 59 9.38 7.11 -15.87
C ASP A 59 10.13 6.47 -14.69
N GLY A 60 9.72 5.26 -14.28
CA GLY A 60 10.34 4.49 -13.19
C GLY A 60 9.90 4.90 -11.78
N ARG A 61 8.90 5.77 -11.64
CA ARG A 61 8.27 6.05 -10.34
C ARG A 61 7.23 5.00 -9.99
N LEU A 62 7.06 4.76 -8.69
CA LEU A 62 6.00 3.93 -8.14
C LEU A 62 4.78 4.81 -7.82
N ALA A 63 3.65 4.58 -8.50
CA ALA A 63 2.37 5.18 -8.16
C ALA A 63 1.68 4.34 -7.07
N VAL A 64 1.18 4.99 -6.01
CA VAL A 64 0.61 4.32 -4.83
C VAL A 64 -0.69 4.98 -4.41
N THR A 65 -1.74 4.18 -4.25
CA THR A 65 -3.00 4.58 -3.61
C THR A 65 -3.48 3.49 -2.67
N ALA A 66 -4.29 3.85 -1.67
CA ALA A 66 -4.85 2.88 -0.74
C ALA A 66 -6.21 3.35 -0.22
N HIS A 67 -7.07 2.40 0.12
CA HIS A 67 -8.41 2.62 0.64
C HIS A 67 -8.64 1.81 1.91
N GLY A 68 -9.39 2.37 2.85
CA GLY A 68 -9.71 1.73 4.13
C GLY A 68 -11.17 1.30 4.22
N PHE A 69 -11.45 0.25 4.98
CA PHE A 69 -12.82 -0.22 5.28
C PHE A 69 -12.97 -0.39 6.78
N MET A 70 -14.07 0.10 7.32
CA MET A 70 -14.36 0.02 8.76
C MET A 70 -15.86 -0.11 8.98
N PRO A 71 -16.33 -0.91 9.98
CA PRO A 71 -17.74 -0.94 10.33
C PRO A 71 -18.22 0.44 10.82
N GLU A 72 -19.38 0.90 10.32
CA GLU A 72 -19.94 2.20 10.68
C GLU A 72 -20.23 2.33 12.18
N GLU A 73 -20.72 1.25 12.81
CA GLU A 73 -21.04 1.25 14.25
C GLU A 73 -19.80 1.44 15.12
N THR A 74 -18.62 1.01 14.67
CA THR A 74 -17.35 1.16 15.40
C THR A 74 -16.61 2.44 15.07
N ALA A 75 -16.89 3.06 13.93
CA ALA A 75 -16.18 4.25 13.43
C ALA A 75 -16.15 5.40 14.44
N THR A 76 -17.28 5.69 15.12
CA THR A 76 -17.36 6.76 16.13
C THR A 76 -16.43 6.48 17.31
N LYS A 77 -16.37 5.22 17.77
CA LYS A 77 -15.45 4.82 18.85
C LYS A 77 -14.00 4.99 18.40
N HIS A 78 -13.70 4.54 17.18
CA HIS A 78 -12.36 4.64 16.62
C HIS A 78 -11.92 6.10 16.37
N GLU A 79 -12.81 7.00 15.99
CA GLU A 79 -12.49 8.44 15.93
C GLU A 79 -11.99 8.98 17.28
N HIS A 80 -12.56 8.52 18.40
CA HIS A 80 -12.13 8.94 19.74
C HIS A 80 -10.81 8.29 20.16
N THR A 81 -10.64 6.98 19.93
CA THR A 81 -9.42 6.27 20.34
C THR A 81 -8.22 6.65 19.47
N ASP A 82 -8.41 6.69 18.18
CA ASP A 82 -7.35 6.91 17.19
C ASP A 82 -7.09 8.40 16.95
N ARG A 83 -8.03 9.27 17.39
CA ARG A 83 -7.99 10.74 17.28
C ARG A 83 -7.90 11.23 15.81
N VAL A 84 -8.62 10.55 14.94
CA VAL A 84 -8.69 10.87 13.50
C VAL A 84 -10.13 10.87 13.00
N PRO A 85 -10.46 11.66 11.96
CA PRO A 85 -11.83 11.89 11.52
C PRO A 85 -12.28 10.87 10.46
N TYR A 86 -12.46 9.60 10.79
CA TYR A 86 -12.87 8.54 9.82
C TYR A 86 -14.11 8.90 9.02
N LYS A 87 -15.14 9.48 9.66
CA LYS A 87 -16.36 9.89 8.98
C LYS A 87 -16.14 11.03 7.97
N HIS A 88 -15.18 11.91 8.24
CA HIS A 88 -14.79 12.95 7.29
C HIS A 88 -14.05 12.31 6.12
N TRP A 89 -13.08 11.46 6.39
CA TRP A 89 -12.34 10.74 5.36
C TRP A 89 -13.23 9.85 4.49
N ALA A 90 -14.27 9.23 5.08
CA ALA A 90 -15.24 8.47 4.30
C ALA A 90 -16.05 9.36 3.34
N ARG A 91 -16.46 10.56 3.75
CA ARG A 91 -17.15 11.51 2.87
C ARG A 91 -16.26 12.02 1.73
N GLU A 92 -14.96 12.09 1.96
CA GLU A 92 -13.96 12.45 0.94
C GLU A 92 -13.52 11.26 0.07
N GLY A 93 -14.02 10.05 0.37
CA GLY A 93 -13.72 8.84 -0.41
C GLY A 93 -12.37 8.19 -0.10
N TRP A 94 -11.77 8.46 1.07
CA TRP A 94 -10.53 7.81 1.50
C TRP A 94 -10.74 6.50 2.25
N CYS A 95 -11.96 6.25 2.70
CA CYS A 95 -12.37 4.96 3.28
C CYS A 95 -13.87 4.74 3.08
N THR A 96 -14.29 3.50 3.25
CA THR A 96 -15.70 3.08 3.23
C THR A 96 -16.12 2.66 4.62
N LEU A 97 -17.21 3.25 5.13
CA LEU A 97 -17.87 2.78 6.34
C LEU A 97 -18.90 1.72 5.93
N THR A 98 -18.61 0.45 6.28
CA THR A 98 -19.50 -0.67 5.95
C THR A 98 -20.67 -0.75 6.93
N PRO A 99 -21.90 -1.08 6.50
CA PRO A 99 -23.04 -1.21 7.40
C PRO A 99 -22.81 -2.25 8.51
N GLY A 100 -23.31 -1.95 9.71
CA GLY A 100 -23.29 -2.86 10.86
C GLY A 100 -22.03 -2.77 11.71
N SER A 101 -21.78 -3.84 12.48
CA SER A 101 -20.74 -3.92 13.52
C SER A 101 -19.50 -4.70 13.09
N VAL A 102 -19.51 -5.29 11.90
CA VAL A 102 -18.39 -6.05 11.32
C VAL A 102 -18.19 -5.65 9.85
N THR A 103 -16.95 -5.63 9.41
CA THR A 103 -16.63 -5.36 8.00
C THR A 103 -17.19 -6.47 7.12
N ASP A 104 -18.06 -6.10 6.17
CA ASP A 104 -18.52 -7.00 5.12
C ASP A 104 -17.48 -7.00 3.98
N TYR A 105 -16.83 -8.12 3.79
CA TYR A 105 -15.76 -8.29 2.79
C TYR A 105 -16.24 -8.14 1.34
N LYS A 106 -17.55 -8.18 1.09
CA LYS A 106 -18.10 -7.84 -0.23
C LYS A 106 -17.79 -6.41 -0.65
N PHE A 107 -17.71 -5.47 0.31
CA PHE A 107 -17.33 -4.10 0.01
C PHE A 107 -15.87 -4.02 -0.48
N ILE A 108 -14.99 -4.86 0.06
CA ILE A 108 -13.59 -4.92 -0.39
C ILE A 108 -13.52 -5.53 -1.79
N ALA A 109 -14.22 -6.65 -2.03
CA ALA A 109 -14.28 -7.28 -3.35
C ALA A 109 -14.81 -6.33 -4.42
N ASN A 110 -15.91 -5.63 -4.12
CA ASN A 110 -16.50 -4.65 -5.02
C ASN A 110 -15.54 -3.50 -5.30
N HIS A 111 -14.86 -2.97 -4.28
CA HIS A 111 -13.91 -1.87 -4.45
C HIS A 111 -12.72 -2.26 -5.33
N LEU A 112 -12.16 -3.48 -5.15
CA LEU A 112 -11.10 -4.00 -6.01
C LEU A 112 -11.55 -4.08 -7.48
N ASP A 113 -12.76 -4.60 -7.74
CA ASP A 113 -13.29 -4.73 -9.08
C ASP A 113 -13.68 -3.36 -9.71
N GLU A 114 -14.33 -2.49 -8.92
CA GLU A 114 -14.70 -1.13 -9.33
C GLU A 114 -13.46 -0.27 -9.59
N PHE A 115 -12.43 -0.39 -8.74
CA PHE A 115 -11.18 0.36 -8.94
C PHE A 115 -10.52 0.02 -10.28
N GLU A 116 -10.46 -1.27 -10.62
CA GLU A 116 -9.92 -1.75 -11.89
C GLU A 116 -10.74 -1.22 -13.08
N PHE A 117 -12.06 -1.37 -13.00
CA PHE A 117 -12.98 -0.98 -14.07
C PHE A 117 -13.04 0.55 -14.26
N ASP A 118 -13.24 1.31 -13.19
CA ASP A 118 -13.47 2.77 -13.26
C ASP A 118 -12.23 3.53 -13.70
N ASN A 119 -11.04 3.04 -13.33
CA ASN A 119 -9.78 3.69 -13.66
C ASN A 119 -9.11 3.12 -14.93
N GLY A 120 -9.68 2.05 -15.51
CA GLY A 120 -9.16 1.42 -16.72
C GLY A 120 -7.76 0.87 -16.53
N VAL A 121 -7.48 0.28 -15.39
CA VAL A 121 -6.22 -0.39 -15.05
C VAL A 121 -6.40 -1.90 -15.06
N THR A 122 -5.31 -2.67 -15.05
CA THR A 122 -5.33 -4.13 -14.92
C THR A 122 -4.57 -4.55 -13.68
N ILE A 123 -5.22 -5.26 -12.77
CA ILE A 123 -4.55 -5.82 -11.59
C ILE A 123 -4.07 -7.23 -11.92
N LEU A 124 -2.75 -7.38 -11.99
CA LEU A 124 -2.10 -8.64 -12.34
C LEU A 124 -2.21 -9.68 -11.22
N GLU A 125 -2.04 -9.24 -9.98
CA GLU A 125 -2.09 -10.10 -8.80
C GLU A 125 -2.70 -9.34 -7.61
N GLU A 126 -3.52 -10.06 -6.84
CA GLU A 126 -4.05 -9.62 -5.55
C GLU A 126 -3.26 -10.31 -4.44
N CYS A 127 -2.55 -9.55 -3.61
CA CYS A 127 -1.58 -9.99 -2.62
C CYS A 127 -2.15 -9.88 -1.21
N TYR A 128 -2.29 -10.99 -0.50
CA TYR A 128 -2.97 -11.07 0.79
C TYR A 128 -2.08 -11.59 1.92
N ASP A 129 -2.32 -11.11 3.16
CA ASP A 129 -1.94 -11.88 4.36
C ASP A 129 -2.82 -13.14 4.46
N GLY A 130 -2.25 -14.31 4.23
CA GLY A 130 -2.98 -15.57 4.17
C GLY A 130 -3.66 -16.00 5.46
N HIS A 131 -3.23 -15.46 6.61
CA HIS A 131 -3.71 -15.96 7.91
C HIS A 131 -5.18 -15.60 8.21
N GLN A 132 -5.68 -14.48 7.73
CA GLN A 132 -7.07 -14.03 7.94
C GLN A 132 -7.93 -14.01 6.68
N ALA A 133 -7.30 -14.05 5.51
CA ALA A 133 -7.93 -13.84 4.21
C ALA A 133 -8.34 -15.13 3.48
N TRP A 134 -8.09 -16.33 4.03
CA TRP A 134 -8.22 -17.60 3.31
C TRP A 134 -9.52 -17.77 2.53
N HIS A 135 -10.68 -17.57 3.17
CA HIS A 135 -11.97 -17.72 2.49
C HIS A 135 -12.16 -16.64 1.41
N PHE A 136 -11.76 -15.42 1.71
CA PHE A 136 -11.85 -14.32 0.76
C PHE A 136 -10.97 -14.58 -0.47
N MET A 137 -9.75 -15.05 -0.27
CA MET A 137 -8.84 -15.45 -1.35
C MET A 137 -9.48 -16.50 -2.26
N GLN A 138 -10.11 -17.54 -1.69
CA GLN A 138 -10.80 -18.56 -2.48
C GLN A 138 -11.97 -17.99 -3.31
N GLU A 139 -12.72 -17.03 -2.74
CA GLU A 139 -13.79 -16.33 -3.47
C GLU A 139 -13.22 -15.51 -4.63
N ARG A 140 -12.08 -14.84 -4.43
CA ARG A 140 -11.42 -14.07 -5.49
C ARG A 140 -10.83 -14.98 -6.59
N GLU A 141 -10.21 -16.09 -6.24
CA GLU A 141 -9.78 -17.10 -7.22
C GLU A 141 -10.95 -17.67 -8.03
N ALA A 142 -12.07 -17.98 -7.36
CA ALA A 142 -13.28 -18.45 -8.03
C ALA A 142 -13.88 -17.39 -8.97
N ALA A 143 -13.66 -16.11 -8.68
CA ALA A 143 -14.02 -14.99 -9.55
C ALA A 143 -13.00 -14.76 -10.70
N GLY A 144 -11.96 -15.59 -10.83
CA GLY A 144 -10.96 -15.54 -11.89
C GLY A 144 -9.80 -14.58 -11.65
N LYS A 145 -9.61 -14.10 -10.42
CA LYS A 145 -8.47 -13.25 -10.06
C LYS A 145 -7.23 -14.09 -9.73
N THR A 146 -6.06 -13.56 -10.05
CA THR A 146 -4.79 -14.16 -9.63
C THR A 146 -4.47 -13.74 -8.20
N VAL A 147 -4.51 -14.68 -7.27
CA VAL A 147 -4.35 -14.43 -5.84
C VAL A 147 -3.01 -14.94 -5.35
N VAL A 148 -2.31 -14.15 -4.56
CA VAL A 148 -0.98 -14.50 -4.01
C VAL A 148 -0.98 -14.32 -2.50
N GLU A 149 -0.64 -15.39 -1.78
CA GLU A 149 -0.41 -15.32 -0.33
C GLU A 149 0.96 -14.72 -0.03
N ILE A 150 0.99 -13.65 0.76
CA ILE A 150 2.21 -13.00 1.23
C ILE A 150 2.50 -13.44 2.68
N ARG A 151 3.60 -14.13 2.87
CA ARG A 151 4.05 -14.54 4.20
C ARG A 151 4.46 -13.34 5.03
N GLN A 152 3.86 -13.18 6.22
CA GLN A 152 4.04 -12.01 7.10
C GLN A 152 5.30 -12.05 7.98
N GLY A 153 6.28 -12.87 7.64
CA GLY A 153 7.58 -12.93 8.29
C GLY A 153 8.50 -11.78 7.89
N ALA A 154 9.37 -11.34 8.81
CA ALA A 154 10.34 -10.29 8.53
C ALA A 154 11.24 -10.64 7.32
N GLN A 155 11.54 -11.91 7.11
CA GLN A 155 12.32 -12.36 5.95
C GLN A 155 11.65 -12.02 4.61
N THR A 156 10.33 -12.13 4.50
CA THR A 156 9.59 -11.79 3.27
C THR A 156 9.39 -10.29 3.12
N LEU A 157 9.07 -9.60 4.23
CA LEU A 157 8.65 -8.20 4.21
C LEU A 157 9.82 -7.20 4.29
N SER A 158 11.05 -7.66 4.62
CA SER A 158 12.18 -6.77 4.86
C SER A 158 12.57 -5.97 3.62
N GLU A 159 12.79 -6.64 2.50
CA GLU A 159 13.22 -5.95 1.28
C GLU A 159 12.17 -4.97 0.75
N PRO A 160 10.87 -5.34 0.58
CA PRO A 160 9.88 -4.37 0.13
C PRO A 160 9.69 -3.22 1.12
N THR A 161 9.81 -3.45 2.43
CA THR A 161 9.72 -2.39 3.45
C THR A 161 10.88 -1.39 3.30
N LYS A 162 12.12 -1.86 3.18
CA LYS A 162 13.30 -1.00 2.96
C LYS A 162 13.20 -0.27 1.63
N TYR A 163 12.81 -0.99 0.59
CA TYR A 163 12.75 -0.47 -0.77
C TYR A 163 11.69 0.64 -0.92
N PHE A 164 10.51 0.48 -0.32
CA PHE A 164 9.50 1.55 -0.34
C PHE A 164 10.02 2.86 0.28
N ARG A 165 10.68 2.77 1.44
CA ARG A 165 11.29 3.95 2.08
C ARG A 165 12.37 4.58 1.21
N GLU A 166 13.20 3.76 0.56
CA GLU A 166 14.23 4.22 -0.37
C GLU A 166 13.62 4.96 -1.56
N LEU A 167 12.57 4.42 -2.18
CA LEU A 167 11.84 5.08 -3.27
C LEU A 167 11.29 6.44 -2.83
N VAL A 168 10.72 6.54 -1.63
CA VAL A 168 10.27 7.83 -1.07
C VAL A 168 11.44 8.78 -0.87
N PHE A 169 12.56 8.30 -0.32
CA PHE A 169 13.76 9.10 -0.11
C PHE A 169 14.33 9.64 -1.42
N GLN A 170 14.32 8.83 -2.48
CA GLN A 170 14.78 9.21 -3.82
C GLN A 170 13.78 10.10 -4.59
N GLY A 171 12.56 10.28 -4.10
CA GLY A 171 11.52 11.00 -4.82
C GLY A 171 10.89 10.19 -5.97
N ARG A 172 11.05 8.88 -5.95
CA ARG A 172 10.54 7.93 -6.94
C ARG A 172 9.16 7.34 -6.58
N VAL A 173 8.38 8.06 -5.80
CA VAL A 173 6.98 7.72 -5.50
C VAL A 173 6.08 8.86 -5.96
N VAL A 174 4.88 8.54 -6.40
CA VAL A 174 3.76 9.48 -6.54
C VAL A 174 2.52 8.88 -5.90
N HIS A 175 1.73 9.70 -5.20
CA HIS A 175 0.53 9.22 -4.54
C HIS A 175 -0.60 10.27 -4.58
N ASP A 176 -1.84 9.81 -4.37
CA ASP A 176 -3.06 10.61 -4.49
C ASP A 176 -3.35 11.57 -3.32
N GLY A 177 -2.42 11.69 -2.37
CA GLY A 177 -2.55 12.58 -1.22
C GLY A 177 -3.43 12.04 -0.10
N SER A 178 -3.75 10.72 -0.06
CA SER A 178 -4.57 10.11 0.99
C SER A 178 -4.10 10.47 2.40
N PRO A 179 -4.93 11.18 3.21
CA PRO A 179 -4.58 11.49 4.59
C PRO A 179 -4.58 10.23 5.47
N LEU A 180 -5.42 9.23 5.15
CA LEU A 180 -5.50 7.98 5.87
C LEU A 180 -4.23 7.15 5.66
N LEU A 181 -3.74 7.01 4.41
CA LEU A 181 -2.46 6.34 4.13
C LEU A 181 -1.29 7.07 4.80
N THR A 182 -1.26 8.40 4.69
CA THR A 182 -0.22 9.23 5.32
C THR A 182 -0.21 9.03 6.84
N TRP A 183 -1.38 8.97 7.48
CA TRP A 183 -1.51 8.69 8.90
C TRP A 183 -1.01 7.28 9.25
N CYS A 184 -1.41 6.24 8.51
CA CYS A 184 -0.93 4.87 8.71
C CYS A 184 0.60 4.77 8.60
N LEU A 185 1.19 5.40 7.59
CA LEU A 185 2.66 5.47 7.44
C LEU A 185 3.34 6.19 8.61
N SER A 186 2.71 7.24 9.16
CA SER A 186 3.25 7.99 10.30
C SER A 186 3.21 7.21 11.62
N ASN A 187 2.30 6.22 11.72
CA ASN A 187 2.16 5.35 12.89
C ASN A 187 3.13 4.17 12.86
N ALA A 188 3.54 3.75 11.68
CA ALA A 188 4.38 2.57 11.51
C ALA A 188 5.75 2.72 12.17
N VAL A 189 6.18 1.67 12.85
CA VAL A 189 7.52 1.53 13.44
C VAL A 189 8.19 0.29 12.82
N GLU A 190 9.52 0.28 12.84
CA GLU A 190 10.31 -0.87 12.41
C GLU A 190 10.52 -1.82 13.57
N VAL A 191 10.29 -3.10 13.32
CA VAL A 191 10.73 -4.18 14.19
C VAL A 191 11.79 -4.98 13.47
N VAL A 192 12.95 -5.12 14.09
CA VAL A 192 14.12 -5.82 13.54
C VAL A 192 14.23 -7.21 14.16
N ASP A 193 14.41 -8.23 13.34
CA ASP A 193 14.71 -9.58 13.82
C ASP A 193 16.20 -9.78 14.11
N SER A 194 16.58 -10.95 14.63
CA SER A 194 17.98 -11.28 14.95
C SER A 194 18.92 -11.30 13.74
N ASN A 195 18.38 -11.34 12.52
CA ASN A 195 19.14 -11.37 11.28
C ASN A 195 19.21 -9.99 10.60
N GLY A 196 18.66 -8.94 11.23
CA GLY A 196 18.60 -7.60 10.66
C GLY A 196 17.50 -7.40 9.63
N ASN A 197 16.55 -8.35 9.50
CA ASN A 197 15.36 -8.13 8.69
C ASN A 197 14.38 -7.24 9.42
N ILE A 198 13.73 -6.34 8.69
CA ILE A 198 12.74 -5.42 9.24
C ILE A 198 11.33 -5.77 8.75
N LYS A 199 10.34 -5.40 9.54
CA LYS A 199 8.93 -5.34 9.11
C LYS A 199 8.22 -4.21 9.84
N LEU A 200 7.11 -3.76 9.25
CA LEU A 200 6.23 -2.79 9.89
C LEU A 200 5.51 -3.38 11.10
N SER A 201 5.38 -2.59 12.15
CA SER A 201 4.61 -2.91 13.36
C SER A 201 3.93 -1.67 13.91
N LYS A 202 2.95 -1.88 14.78
CA LYS A 202 2.35 -0.83 15.62
C LYS A 202 3.24 -0.58 16.84
N LYS A 203 3.41 0.68 17.21
CA LYS A 203 4.20 1.04 18.43
C LYS A 203 3.54 0.44 19.68
N HIS A 204 4.31 -0.30 20.46
CA HIS A 204 3.89 -0.91 21.75
C HIS A 204 2.56 -1.69 21.70
N LYS A 205 2.16 -2.22 20.53
CA LYS A 205 0.84 -2.86 20.33
C LYS A 205 -0.34 -1.94 20.72
N ASP A 206 -0.15 -0.64 20.57
CA ASP A 206 -1.21 0.35 20.81
C ASP A 206 -2.29 0.20 19.73
N ASP A 207 -3.48 -0.22 20.13
CA ASP A 207 -4.61 -0.43 19.22
C ASP A 207 -5.14 0.88 18.59
N SER A 208 -4.68 2.03 19.07
CA SER A 208 -5.01 3.35 18.51
C SER A 208 -4.15 3.75 17.31
N GLN A 209 -3.04 3.03 17.07
CA GLN A 209 -2.10 3.31 15.98
C GLN A 209 -2.24 2.28 14.87
N ARG A 210 -3.01 2.60 13.85
CA ARG A 210 -3.24 1.71 12.72
C ARG A 210 -2.19 1.89 11.65
N ILE A 211 -1.82 0.77 11.02
CA ILE A 211 -0.84 0.72 9.92
C ILE A 211 -1.37 -0.04 8.71
N ASP A 212 -2.63 -0.40 8.72
CA ASP A 212 -3.25 -1.37 7.81
C ASP A 212 -3.08 -0.95 6.34
N LEU A 213 -3.24 0.34 6.00
CA LEU A 213 -3.01 0.82 4.64
C LEU A 213 -1.51 0.72 4.25
N ALA A 214 -0.61 0.99 5.19
CA ALA A 214 0.82 0.84 4.93
C ALA A 214 1.20 -0.63 4.74
N ALA A 215 0.63 -1.55 5.53
CA ALA A 215 0.84 -2.99 5.38
C ALA A 215 0.30 -3.49 4.03
N ALA A 216 -0.88 -3.02 3.59
CA ALA A 216 -1.43 -3.34 2.27
C ALA A 216 -0.50 -2.88 1.13
N VAL A 217 0.08 -1.67 1.22
CA VAL A 217 1.08 -1.20 0.25
C VAL A 217 2.29 -2.13 0.20
N ILE A 218 2.81 -2.55 1.34
CA ILE A 218 3.97 -3.46 1.39
C ILE A 218 3.60 -4.83 0.81
N ASN A 219 2.38 -5.37 1.08
CA ASN A 219 1.92 -6.63 0.49
C ASN A 219 1.90 -6.57 -1.05
N ALA A 220 1.40 -5.49 -1.65
CA ALA A 220 1.44 -5.29 -3.09
C ALA A 220 2.88 -5.19 -3.61
N LEU A 221 3.73 -4.45 -2.90
CA LEU A 221 5.10 -4.20 -3.33
C LEU A 221 5.97 -5.46 -3.32
N VAL A 222 5.69 -6.47 -2.48
CA VAL A 222 6.39 -7.77 -2.53
C VAL A 222 6.40 -8.34 -3.95
N ARG A 223 5.30 -8.17 -4.68
CA ARG A 223 5.19 -8.69 -6.05
C ARG A 223 5.59 -7.67 -7.11
N ALA A 224 5.24 -6.41 -6.89
CA ALA A 224 5.55 -5.32 -7.83
C ALA A 224 7.05 -5.12 -8.01
N MET A 225 7.87 -5.24 -6.96
CA MET A 225 9.32 -5.04 -7.05
C MET A 225 10.04 -6.10 -7.88
N VAL A 226 9.48 -7.31 -8.00
CA VAL A 226 10.06 -8.38 -8.85
C VAL A 226 9.84 -8.09 -10.33
N ASN A 227 8.82 -7.29 -10.62
CA ASN A 227 8.40 -6.92 -11.97
C ASN A 227 8.66 -5.43 -12.25
N GLU A 228 9.57 -4.80 -11.49
CA GLU A 228 9.99 -3.43 -11.79
C GLU A 228 10.48 -3.37 -13.24
N ALA A 229 9.81 -2.54 -14.05
CA ALA A 229 10.27 -2.31 -15.41
C ALA A 229 11.70 -1.77 -15.35
N GLN A 230 12.65 -2.52 -15.88
CA GLN A 230 13.99 -1.98 -16.13
C GLN A 230 13.79 -0.74 -17.01
N PRO A 231 14.34 0.43 -16.64
CA PRO A 231 14.27 1.59 -17.52
C PRO A 231 14.73 1.15 -18.90
N ASP A 232 13.91 1.47 -19.92
CA ASP A 232 14.26 1.12 -21.29
C ASP A 232 15.57 1.81 -21.67
N VAL A 233 16.66 1.09 -21.54
CA VAL A 233 17.99 1.58 -21.90
C VAL A 233 18.18 1.67 -23.41
N SER A 234 17.17 1.34 -24.24
CA SER A 234 17.24 1.44 -25.68
C SER A 234 17.41 2.90 -26.16
N GLU A 235 16.90 3.89 -25.42
CA GLU A 235 17.16 5.30 -25.70
C GLU A 235 18.62 5.71 -25.47
N PHE A 236 19.36 4.98 -24.62
CA PHE A 236 20.80 5.23 -24.40
C PHE A 236 21.70 4.45 -25.37
N ALA A 237 21.12 3.53 -26.14
CA ALA A 237 21.80 2.79 -27.20
C ALA A 237 21.72 3.49 -28.56
N ASP A 238 21.37 4.77 -28.61
CA ASP A 238 21.42 5.56 -29.83
C ASP A 238 22.89 5.65 -30.29
N GLU A 239 23.19 5.15 -31.49
CA GLU A 239 24.54 5.11 -32.07
C GLU A 239 25.23 6.48 -31.99
N GLN A 240 24.46 7.59 -32.00
CA GLN A 240 24.98 8.94 -31.83
C GLN A 240 25.55 9.26 -30.44
N PHE A 241 25.13 8.54 -29.39
CA PHE A 241 25.67 8.70 -28.05
C PHE A 241 27.01 7.95 -27.89
N LEU A 242 27.08 6.76 -28.51
CA LEU A 242 28.33 5.97 -28.51
C LEU A 242 29.44 6.64 -29.33
N ASP A 243 29.11 7.25 -30.46
CA ASP A 243 30.07 8.02 -31.28
C ASP A 243 30.64 9.27 -30.55
N LYS A 244 29.89 9.85 -29.61
CA LYS A 244 30.39 10.98 -28.79
C LYS A 244 31.31 10.57 -27.64
N LEU A 245 31.32 9.30 -27.25
CA LEU A 245 32.17 8.78 -26.17
C LEU A 245 33.50 8.22 -26.67
N TRP A 246 33.59 7.91 -27.96
CA TRP A 246 34.76 7.24 -28.58
C TRP A 246 35.37 8.00 -29.78
N GLY A 247 34.87 9.21 -30.07
CA GLY A 247 35.37 10.09 -31.13
C GLY A 247 36.42 11.09 -30.67
#